data_3701507130a8206645718479b9e9c9e9
#
_entry.id   3701507130a8206645718479b9e9c9e9
#
_cell.length_a   1.000
_cell.length_b   1.000
_cell.length_c   1.000
_cell.angle_alpha   90.00
_cell.angle_beta   90.00
_cell.angle_gamma   90.00
#
_symmetry.space_group_name_H-M   'P 1'
#
loop_
_entity.id
_entity.type
_entity.pdbx_description
1 polymer ?
#
loop_
_entity_poly.entity_id
_entity_poly.type
_entity_poly.pdbx_seq_one_letter_code
_entity_poly.pdbx_strand_id
1 'polypeptide(L)'
;MHFDLSVIWFAIIVFATLMYIIMDGFDLGIGILMPFIKNEKQKDVMVNSVAPVWDGNETWIVLGGASLFGAFPMAYAVIIEALTIPLTLMLIALIFRGVAFEFRFKALENHLKFWDRSFMVGSILTTFFQGIVVGAVIQGFAVENRVFVGSQLDWLTPFPIFCGLGLVATYALLGSTWLIMKTEGELQNTMYRFTNKTLLAMISALVIVSAWTPLAYPAIGERWFSLPNLFYLLLVPVITGLVCLKIADSVKKRKERSPFVMALVIVILGFAGLGISIWPNIIPPSISIWEAAAPASSQRFMLVGAVIIIPIILAYTFWSYYVFSGKVKEGEAYH
;
A
#
# COMPACT_ATOMS: atom_id res chain seq x y z
N MET A 1 -35.00 2.40 1.98
CA MET A 1 -33.65 2.98 2.01
C MET A 1 -33.13 3.03 0.58
N HIS A 2 -32.94 4.22 0.01
CA HIS A 2 -32.20 4.33 -1.25
C HIS A 2 -30.71 4.23 -0.91
N PHE A 3 -30.07 3.11 -1.25
CA PHE A 3 -28.63 2.98 -1.13
C PHE A 3 -27.97 3.87 -2.20
N ASP A 4 -27.08 4.75 -1.76
CA ASP A 4 -26.28 5.59 -2.67
C ASP A 4 -25.20 4.71 -3.32
N LEU A 5 -25.39 4.42 -4.61
CA LEU A 5 -24.48 3.56 -5.37
C LEU A 5 -23.07 4.14 -5.47
N SER A 6 -22.94 5.46 -5.55
CA SER A 6 -21.63 6.12 -5.61
C SER A 6 -20.84 5.91 -4.32
N VAL A 7 -21.51 5.98 -3.16
CA VAL A 7 -20.89 5.69 -1.86
C VAL A 7 -20.49 4.22 -1.76
N ILE A 8 -21.35 3.28 -2.24
CA ILE A 8 -21.03 1.85 -2.23
C ILE A 8 -19.78 1.57 -3.09
N TRP A 9 -19.72 2.11 -4.31
CA TRP A 9 -18.56 1.92 -5.18
C TRP A 9 -17.31 2.57 -4.65
N PHE A 10 -17.41 3.75 -4.06
CA PHE A 10 -16.29 4.38 -3.39
C PHE A 10 -15.77 3.49 -2.25
N ALA A 11 -16.67 2.94 -1.42
CA ALA A 11 -16.29 2.03 -0.35
C ALA A 11 -15.61 0.74 -0.89
N ILE A 12 -16.08 0.19 -2.02
CA ILE A 12 -15.44 -0.98 -2.67
C ILE A 12 -14.02 -0.62 -3.14
N ILE A 13 -13.81 0.55 -3.76
CA ILE A 13 -12.48 0.99 -4.22
C ILE A 13 -11.55 1.23 -3.03
N VAL A 14 -12.03 1.91 -1.99
CA VAL A 14 -11.28 2.12 -0.74
C VAL A 14 -10.89 0.80 -0.11
N PHE A 15 -11.81 -0.16 -0.04
CA PHE A 15 -11.55 -1.50 0.49
C PHE A 15 -10.52 -2.26 -0.36
N ALA A 16 -10.67 -2.29 -1.69
CA ALA A 16 -9.73 -2.96 -2.59
C ALA A 16 -8.32 -2.34 -2.49
N THR A 17 -8.23 -1.00 -2.44
CA THR A 17 -6.96 -0.29 -2.27
C THR A 17 -6.31 -0.60 -0.92
N LEU A 18 -7.08 -0.61 0.16
CA LEU A 18 -6.59 -0.99 1.49
C LEU A 18 -6.09 -2.43 1.52
N MET A 19 -6.86 -3.37 0.95
CA MET A 19 -6.45 -4.77 0.83
C MET A 19 -5.14 -4.90 0.06
N TYR A 20 -4.98 -4.20 -1.05
CA TYR A 20 -3.71 -4.17 -1.79
C TYR A 20 -2.55 -3.66 -0.92
N ILE A 21 -2.73 -2.53 -0.23
CA ILE A 21 -1.69 -1.93 0.62
C ILE A 21 -1.25 -2.88 1.74
N ILE A 22 -2.19 -3.55 2.40
CA ILE A 22 -1.87 -4.45 3.52
C ILE A 22 -1.34 -5.82 3.07
N MET A 23 -1.76 -6.31 1.89
CA MET A 23 -1.39 -7.63 1.39
C MET A 23 -0.09 -7.58 0.58
N ASP A 24 0.02 -6.69 -0.40
CA ASP A 24 1.23 -6.55 -1.21
C ASP A 24 2.32 -5.68 -0.54
N GLY A 25 1.94 -4.87 0.46
CA GLY A 25 2.88 -3.98 1.15
C GLY A 25 3.99 -4.71 1.90
N PHE A 26 3.72 -5.83 2.56
CA PHE A 26 4.79 -6.61 3.19
C PHE A 26 5.62 -7.41 2.18
N ASP A 27 5.03 -7.83 1.05
CA ASP A 27 5.74 -8.50 -0.03
C ASP A 27 6.78 -7.56 -0.65
N LEU A 28 6.37 -6.33 -0.99
CA LEU A 28 7.26 -5.27 -1.45
C LEU A 28 8.30 -4.91 -0.38
N GLY A 29 7.88 -4.92 0.89
CA GLY A 29 8.74 -4.67 2.04
C GLY A 29 9.89 -5.67 2.15
N ILE A 30 9.69 -6.93 1.77
CA ILE A 30 10.74 -7.95 1.71
C ILE A 30 11.78 -7.57 0.66
N GLY A 31 11.37 -7.17 -0.53
CA GLY A 31 12.29 -6.73 -1.58
C GLY A 31 13.09 -5.49 -1.16
N ILE A 32 12.47 -4.54 -0.45
CA ILE A 32 13.14 -3.36 0.11
C ILE A 32 14.23 -3.74 1.14
N LEU A 33 14.01 -4.80 1.93
CA LEU A 33 14.95 -5.26 2.96
C LEU A 33 16.06 -6.17 2.42
N MET A 34 15.86 -6.80 1.28
CA MET A 34 16.78 -7.79 0.69
C MET A 34 18.20 -7.25 0.48
N PRO A 35 18.46 -5.99 0.08
CA PRO A 35 19.81 -5.44 -0.06
C PRO A 35 20.67 -5.53 1.21
N PHE A 36 20.02 -5.55 2.37
CA PHE A 36 20.70 -5.56 3.66
C PHE A 36 21.06 -6.95 4.16
N ILE A 37 20.67 -8.01 3.44
CA ILE A 37 20.94 -9.41 3.76
C ILE A 37 22.01 -9.93 2.79
N LYS A 38 23.12 -10.41 3.35
CA LYS A 38 24.29 -10.91 2.58
C LYS A 38 24.23 -12.40 2.30
N ASN A 39 23.56 -13.15 3.16
CA ASN A 39 23.51 -14.62 3.07
C ASN A 39 22.43 -15.02 2.05
N GLU A 40 22.82 -15.72 0.98
CA GLU A 40 21.91 -16.14 -0.08
C GLU A 40 20.79 -17.07 0.42
N LYS A 41 21.11 -18.00 1.36
CA LYS A 41 20.09 -18.87 1.95
C LYS A 41 19.03 -18.08 2.73
N GLN A 42 19.44 -17.01 3.41
CA GLN A 42 18.49 -16.12 4.10
C GLN A 42 17.62 -15.34 3.10
N LYS A 43 18.17 -14.94 1.95
CA LYS A 43 17.37 -14.33 0.87
C LYS A 43 16.35 -15.33 0.30
N ASP A 44 16.73 -16.61 0.15
CA ASP A 44 15.79 -17.65 -0.27
C ASP A 44 14.62 -17.78 0.71
N VAL A 45 14.90 -17.80 2.01
CA VAL A 45 13.85 -17.81 3.04
C VAL A 45 12.97 -16.58 2.97
N MET A 46 13.54 -15.39 2.72
CA MET A 46 12.77 -14.14 2.56
C MET A 46 11.78 -14.25 1.39
N VAL A 47 12.24 -14.65 0.22
CA VAL A 47 11.41 -14.78 -0.99
C VAL A 47 10.39 -15.89 -0.82
N ASN A 48 10.77 -17.06 -0.29
CA ASN A 48 9.87 -18.18 -0.03
C ASN A 48 8.74 -17.82 0.96
N SER A 49 8.97 -16.86 1.86
CA SER A 49 7.94 -16.45 2.82
C SER A 49 6.71 -15.80 2.20
N VAL A 50 6.80 -15.32 0.95
CA VAL A 50 5.72 -14.67 0.21
C VAL A 50 5.42 -15.34 -1.14
N ALA A 51 6.28 -16.20 -1.63
CA ALA A 51 6.10 -16.89 -2.90
C ALA A 51 4.71 -17.57 -3.07
N PRO A 52 4.07 -18.13 -2.03
CA PRO A 52 2.76 -18.75 -2.17
C PRO A 52 1.59 -17.77 -2.31
N VAL A 53 1.77 -16.48 -2.02
CA VAL A 53 0.66 -15.52 -1.83
C VAL A 53 0.76 -14.26 -2.69
N TRP A 54 1.93 -13.93 -3.23
CA TRP A 54 2.20 -12.65 -3.90
C TRP A 54 1.25 -12.34 -5.07
N ASP A 55 0.97 -13.31 -5.93
CA ASP A 55 0.08 -13.14 -7.10
C ASP A 55 -1.37 -12.84 -6.67
N GLY A 56 -1.85 -13.56 -5.65
CA GLY A 56 -3.15 -13.28 -5.04
C GLY A 56 -3.24 -11.90 -4.39
N ASN A 57 -2.13 -11.38 -3.86
CA ASN A 57 -2.07 -10.07 -3.24
C ASN A 57 -2.18 -8.94 -4.29
N GLU A 58 -1.60 -9.11 -5.47
CA GLU A 58 -1.71 -8.14 -6.56
C GLU A 58 -3.12 -8.05 -7.18
N THR A 59 -3.97 -9.07 -7.00
CA THR A 59 -5.35 -9.08 -7.51
C THR A 59 -6.17 -7.87 -6.99
N TRP A 60 -5.89 -7.37 -5.81
CA TRP A 60 -6.62 -6.27 -5.21
C TRP A 60 -6.43 -4.93 -5.93
N ILE A 61 -5.22 -4.64 -6.49
CA ILE A 61 -5.01 -3.41 -7.27
C ILE A 61 -5.78 -3.47 -8.60
N VAL A 62 -5.88 -4.67 -9.19
CA VAL A 62 -6.67 -4.88 -10.42
C VAL A 62 -8.15 -4.63 -10.16
N LEU A 63 -8.69 -5.15 -9.04
CA LEU A 63 -10.07 -4.88 -8.63
C LEU A 63 -10.32 -3.39 -8.39
N GLY A 64 -9.40 -2.71 -7.70
CA GLY A 64 -9.48 -1.27 -7.44
C GLY A 64 -9.50 -0.45 -8.74
N GLY A 65 -8.56 -0.71 -9.65
CA GLY A 65 -8.46 -0.02 -10.94
C GLY A 65 -9.66 -0.26 -11.85
N ALA A 66 -10.12 -1.52 -11.97
CA ALA A 66 -11.31 -1.86 -12.76
C ALA A 66 -12.57 -1.22 -12.17
N SER A 67 -12.72 -1.20 -10.84
CA SER A 67 -13.84 -0.55 -10.15
C SER A 67 -13.81 0.96 -10.35
N LEU A 68 -12.65 1.60 -10.29
CA LEU A 68 -12.49 3.02 -10.56
C LEU A 68 -12.89 3.36 -12.01
N PHE A 69 -12.41 2.58 -12.98
CA PHE A 69 -12.77 2.75 -14.38
C PHE A 69 -14.27 2.64 -14.63
N GLY A 70 -14.91 1.63 -14.04
CA GLY A 70 -16.31 1.36 -14.29
C GLY A 70 -17.28 2.28 -13.52
N ALA A 71 -16.99 2.56 -12.25
CA ALA A 71 -17.88 3.33 -11.38
C ALA A 71 -17.65 4.84 -11.44
N PHE A 72 -16.40 5.27 -11.72
CA PHE A 72 -16.01 6.68 -11.76
C PHE A 72 -15.13 6.98 -12.98
N PRO A 73 -15.66 6.81 -14.22
CA PRO A 73 -14.87 6.89 -15.46
C PRO A 73 -14.20 8.25 -15.67
N MET A 74 -14.83 9.33 -15.24
CA MET A 74 -14.23 10.66 -15.30
C MET A 74 -13.02 10.77 -14.37
N ALA A 75 -13.13 10.30 -13.13
CA ALA A 75 -12.00 10.33 -12.20
C ALA A 75 -10.88 9.42 -12.69
N TYR A 76 -11.20 8.26 -13.25
CA TYR A 76 -10.23 7.38 -13.87
C TYR A 76 -9.45 8.09 -15.00
N ALA A 77 -10.15 8.77 -15.93
CA ALA A 77 -9.51 9.46 -17.04
C ALA A 77 -8.54 10.55 -16.54
N VAL A 78 -8.97 11.39 -15.60
CA VAL A 78 -8.14 12.46 -15.03
C VAL A 78 -6.93 11.90 -14.29
N ILE A 79 -7.12 10.89 -13.44
CA ILE A 79 -6.03 10.30 -12.64
C ILE A 79 -5.00 9.62 -13.54
N ILE A 80 -5.44 8.85 -14.55
CA ILE A 80 -4.53 8.15 -15.46
C ILE A 80 -3.76 9.16 -16.30
N GLU A 81 -4.40 10.21 -16.81
CA GLU A 81 -3.74 11.24 -17.61
C GLU A 81 -2.70 12.01 -16.77
N ALA A 82 -3.07 12.48 -15.58
CA ALA A 82 -2.17 13.21 -14.69
C ALA A 82 -0.98 12.37 -14.19
N LEU A 83 -1.19 11.07 -13.99
CA LEU A 83 -0.22 10.14 -13.41
C LEU A 83 0.30 9.09 -14.39
N THR A 84 0.19 9.32 -15.69
CA THR A 84 0.65 8.38 -16.73
C THR A 84 2.08 7.91 -16.47
N ILE A 85 3.00 8.84 -16.20
CA ILE A 85 4.42 8.53 -16.02
C ILE A 85 4.66 7.69 -14.75
N PRO A 86 4.27 8.12 -13.52
CA PRO A 86 4.53 7.35 -12.32
C PRO A 86 3.80 6.00 -12.31
N LEU A 87 2.57 5.92 -12.85
CA LEU A 87 1.84 4.66 -12.97
C LEU A 87 2.51 3.70 -13.95
N THR A 88 2.98 4.19 -15.10
CA THR A 88 3.71 3.36 -16.06
C THR A 88 5.02 2.83 -15.46
N LEU A 89 5.79 3.68 -14.77
CA LEU A 89 7.03 3.26 -14.11
C LEU A 89 6.76 2.27 -12.98
N MET A 90 5.68 2.46 -12.23
CA MET A 90 5.22 1.50 -11.21
C MET A 90 4.89 0.14 -11.84
N LEU A 91 4.14 0.10 -12.93
CA LEU A 91 3.77 -1.15 -13.61
C LEU A 91 4.99 -1.86 -14.19
N ILE A 92 5.93 -1.13 -14.79
CA ILE A 92 7.19 -1.71 -15.27
C ILE A 92 7.97 -2.34 -14.10
N ALA A 93 8.04 -1.66 -12.97
CA ALA A 93 8.69 -2.16 -11.77
C ALA A 93 8.01 -3.42 -11.20
N LEU A 94 6.67 -3.46 -11.21
CA LEU A 94 5.88 -4.65 -10.83
C LEU A 94 6.15 -5.83 -11.77
N ILE A 95 6.25 -5.61 -13.09
CA ILE A 95 6.59 -6.67 -14.05
C ILE A 95 7.96 -7.26 -13.73
N PHE A 96 8.99 -6.42 -13.51
CA PHE A 96 10.32 -6.90 -13.14
C PHE A 96 10.32 -7.69 -11.83
N ARG A 97 9.55 -7.24 -10.83
CA ARG A 97 9.37 -7.93 -9.55
C ARG A 97 8.68 -9.29 -9.75
N GLY A 98 7.54 -9.33 -10.45
CA GLY A 98 6.77 -10.55 -10.69
C GLY A 98 7.56 -11.59 -11.48
N VAL A 99 8.23 -11.17 -12.55
CA VAL A 99 9.12 -12.05 -13.32
C VAL A 99 10.26 -12.59 -12.46
N ALA A 100 10.81 -11.77 -11.55
CA ALA A 100 11.88 -12.19 -10.67
C ALA A 100 11.46 -13.33 -9.73
N PHE A 101 10.22 -13.36 -9.25
CA PHE A 101 9.72 -14.48 -8.43
C PHE A 101 9.86 -15.82 -9.15
N GLU A 102 9.38 -15.90 -10.39
CA GLU A 102 9.36 -17.15 -11.14
C GLU A 102 10.75 -17.59 -11.62
N PHE A 103 11.52 -16.63 -12.13
CA PHE A 103 12.81 -16.94 -12.75
C PHE A 103 13.93 -17.13 -11.74
N ARG A 104 13.86 -16.50 -10.56
CA ARG A 104 14.87 -16.65 -9.51
C ARG A 104 15.05 -18.09 -9.04
N PHE A 105 13.96 -18.83 -8.85
CA PHE A 105 13.99 -20.22 -8.41
C PHE A 105 14.53 -21.20 -9.46
N LYS A 106 14.49 -20.79 -10.74
CA LYS A 106 14.96 -21.61 -11.87
C LYS A 106 16.30 -21.10 -12.43
N ALA A 107 16.85 -20.04 -11.85
CA ALA A 107 18.03 -19.38 -12.36
C ALA A 107 19.31 -20.20 -12.07
N LEU A 108 20.21 -20.22 -13.04
CA LEU A 108 21.58 -20.67 -12.82
C LEU A 108 22.30 -19.70 -11.86
N GLU A 109 23.30 -20.18 -11.13
CA GLU A 109 24.01 -19.38 -10.12
C GLU A 109 24.56 -18.05 -10.65
N ASN A 110 25.00 -18.01 -11.91
CA ASN A 110 25.49 -16.79 -12.56
C ASN A 110 24.40 -15.73 -12.84
N HIS A 111 23.12 -16.13 -12.93
CA HIS A 111 21.97 -15.23 -13.15
C HIS A 111 21.20 -14.90 -11.86
N LEU A 112 21.45 -15.57 -10.76
CA LEU A 112 20.75 -15.38 -9.50
C LEU A 112 20.81 -13.91 -9.02
N LYS A 113 22.01 -13.30 -9.10
CA LYS A 113 22.24 -11.90 -8.70
C LYS A 113 21.44 -10.91 -9.56
N PHE A 114 21.17 -11.22 -10.82
CA PHE A 114 20.33 -10.37 -11.68
C PHE A 114 18.88 -10.40 -11.20
N TRP A 115 18.34 -11.58 -10.92
CA TRP A 115 16.97 -11.72 -10.43
C TRP A 115 16.78 -11.17 -9.02
N ASP A 116 17.76 -11.32 -8.13
CA ASP A 116 17.78 -10.65 -6.84
C ASP A 116 17.67 -9.13 -6.99
N ARG A 117 18.47 -8.54 -7.90
CA ARG A 117 18.41 -7.09 -8.17
C ARG A 117 17.08 -6.67 -8.78
N SER A 118 16.54 -7.47 -9.70
CA SER A 118 15.21 -7.21 -10.31
C SER A 118 14.11 -7.20 -9.25
N PHE A 119 14.12 -8.15 -8.34
CA PHE A 119 13.19 -8.19 -7.22
C PHE A 119 13.32 -6.99 -6.28
N MET A 120 14.56 -6.66 -5.89
CA MET A 120 14.85 -5.50 -5.03
C MET A 120 14.45 -4.17 -5.66
N VAL A 121 14.97 -3.89 -6.86
CA VAL A 121 14.73 -2.61 -7.57
C VAL A 121 13.26 -2.48 -7.93
N GLY A 122 12.64 -3.56 -8.42
CA GLY A 122 11.22 -3.62 -8.71
C GLY A 122 10.38 -3.27 -7.48
N SER A 123 10.66 -3.87 -6.33
CA SER A 123 9.93 -3.61 -5.08
C SER A 123 10.11 -2.17 -4.58
N ILE A 124 11.34 -1.64 -4.61
CA ILE A 124 11.63 -0.26 -4.18
C ILE A 124 10.94 0.74 -5.09
N LEU A 125 11.05 0.60 -6.43
CA LEU A 125 10.47 1.53 -7.37
C LEU A 125 8.94 1.46 -7.36
N THR A 126 8.35 0.27 -7.31
CA THR A 126 6.90 0.10 -7.17
C THR A 126 6.39 0.85 -5.95
N THR A 127 6.98 0.61 -4.78
CA THR A 127 6.57 1.27 -3.53
C THR A 127 6.75 2.79 -3.60
N PHE A 128 7.87 3.24 -4.15
CA PHE A 128 8.16 4.67 -4.28
C PHE A 128 7.13 5.37 -5.16
N PHE A 129 6.82 4.80 -6.33
CA PHE A 129 5.82 5.37 -7.22
C PHE A 129 4.40 5.27 -6.67
N GLN A 130 4.05 4.23 -5.92
CA GLN A 130 2.77 4.18 -5.18
C GLN A 130 2.64 5.36 -4.22
N GLY A 131 3.69 5.64 -3.44
CA GLY A 131 3.68 6.78 -2.53
C GLY A 131 3.63 8.13 -3.25
N ILE A 132 4.28 8.27 -4.41
CA ILE A 132 4.14 9.44 -5.28
C ILE A 132 2.67 9.60 -5.73
N VAL A 133 2.03 8.54 -6.18
CA VAL A 133 0.61 8.56 -6.60
C VAL A 133 -0.27 9.05 -5.44
N VAL A 134 -0.08 8.52 -4.23
CA VAL A 134 -0.83 8.96 -3.05
C VAL A 134 -0.59 10.45 -2.76
N GLY A 135 0.67 10.89 -2.77
CA GLY A 135 1.02 12.30 -2.55
C GLY A 135 0.42 13.24 -3.61
N ALA A 136 0.45 12.84 -4.88
CA ALA A 136 -0.13 13.62 -5.97
C ALA A 136 -1.67 13.69 -5.90
N VAL A 137 -2.34 12.62 -5.46
CA VAL A 137 -3.79 12.63 -5.21
C VAL A 137 -4.14 13.60 -4.06
N ILE A 138 -3.34 13.65 -2.99
CA ILE A 138 -3.55 14.61 -1.90
C ILE A 138 -3.34 16.05 -2.39
N GLN A 139 -2.34 16.27 -3.24
CA GLN A 139 -2.05 17.56 -3.86
C GLN A 139 -3.21 18.03 -4.74
N GLY A 140 -3.91 17.08 -5.38
CA GLY A 140 -4.98 17.36 -6.33
C GLY A 140 -4.46 17.61 -7.74
N PHE A 141 -5.39 17.67 -8.68
CA PHE A 141 -5.09 17.86 -10.12
C PHE A 141 -5.81 19.09 -10.66
N ALA A 142 -5.16 19.78 -11.60
CA ALA A 142 -5.79 20.88 -12.35
C ALA A 142 -6.82 20.29 -13.33
N VAL A 143 -8.11 20.55 -13.07
CA VAL A 143 -9.21 20.02 -13.89
C VAL A 143 -10.11 21.17 -14.33
N GLU A 144 -10.34 21.28 -15.63
CA GLU A 144 -11.31 22.20 -16.24
C GLU A 144 -12.24 21.43 -17.17
N ASN A 145 -13.51 21.73 -17.12
CA ASN A 145 -14.53 21.08 -17.97
C ASN A 145 -14.47 19.54 -17.93
N ARG A 146 -14.14 18.96 -16.75
CA ARG A 146 -14.00 17.51 -16.54
C ARG A 146 -12.78 16.85 -17.21
N VAL A 147 -11.82 17.64 -17.67
CA VAL A 147 -10.59 17.17 -18.31
C VAL A 147 -9.38 17.67 -17.53
N PHE A 148 -8.34 16.87 -17.46
CA PHE A 148 -7.07 17.29 -16.89
C PHE A 148 -6.43 18.36 -17.80
N VAL A 149 -6.00 19.47 -17.20
CA VAL A 149 -5.35 20.59 -17.93
C VAL A 149 -3.95 20.91 -17.40
N GLY A 150 -3.44 20.11 -16.48
CA GLY A 150 -2.11 20.25 -15.91
C GLY A 150 -1.00 19.66 -16.79
N SER A 151 0.21 19.68 -16.27
CA SER A 151 1.37 19.02 -16.89
C SER A 151 1.50 17.59 -16.38
N GLN A 152 1.94 16.68 -17.26
CA GLN A 152 2.29 15.29 -16.88
C GLN A 152 3.46 15.19 -15.88
N LEU A 153 4.10 16.31 -15.53
CA LEU A 153 5.17 16.40 -14.55
C LEU A 153 4.73 17.07 -13.23
N ASP A 154 3.46 17.41 -13.05
CA ASP A 154 2.94 18.08 -11.85
C ASP A 154 3.08 17.21 -10.59
N TRP A 155 3.19 15.89 -10.73
CA TRP A 155 3.50 14.98 -9.64
C TRP A 155 4.95 15.09 -9.16
N LEU A 156 5.87 15.67 -9.95
CA LEU A 156 7.29 15.79 -9.63
C LEU A 156 7.53 17.00 -8.73
N THR A 157 6.89 17.02 -7.58
CA THR A 157 7.03 18.06 -6.55
C THR A 157 7.52 17.46 -5.24
N PRO A 158 8.06 18.25 -4.31
CA PRO A 158 8.67 17.72 -3.07
C PRO A 158 7.72 16.87 -2.22
N PHE A 159 6.44 17.22 -2.16
CA PHE A 159 5.49 16.52 -1.30
C PHE A 159 5.20 15.08 -1.78
N PRO A 160 4.81 14.81 -3.04
CA PRO A 160 4.65 13.44 -3.55
C PRO A 160 5.93 12.61 -3.46
N ILE A 161 7.10 13.20 -3.77
CA ILE A 161 8.38 12.52 -3.64
C ILE A 161 8.62 12.08 -2.20
N PHE A 162 8.34 12.95 -1.23
CA PHE A 162 8.47 12.61 0.19
C PHE A 162 7.47 11.54 0.63
N CYS A 163 6.24 11.57 0.12
CA CYS A 163 5.25 10.50 0.33
C CYS A 163 5.78 9.15 -0.21
N GLY A 164 6.46 9.16 -1.36
CA GLY A 164 7.15 7.99 -1.91
C GLY A 164 8.18 7.40 -0.95
N LEU A 165 9.06 8.23 -0.40
CA LEU A 165 10.05 7.79 0.59
C LEU A 165 9.40 7.30 1.89
N GLY A 166 8.33 7.95 2.34
CA GLY A 166 7.56 7.55 3.51
C GLY A 166 6.91 6.18 3.35
N LEU A 167 6.37 5.89 2.16
CA LEU A 167 5.78 4.59 1.88
C LEU A 167 6.83 3.47 1.82
N VAL A 168 8.03 3.75 1.28
CA VAL A 168 9.16 2.80 1.32
C VAL A 168 9.52 2.43 2.77
N ALA A 169 9.59 3.42 3.68
CA ALA A 169 9.83 3.16 5.10
C ALA A 169 8.69 2.34 5.74
N THR A 170 7.45 2.62 5.37
CA THR A 170 6.26 1.92 5.88
C THR A 170 6.24 0.46 5.44
N TYR A 171 6.52 0.19 4.16
CA TYR A 171 6.54 -1.18 3.65
C TYR A 171 7.77 -1.95 4.15
N ALA A 172 8.91 -1.29 4.36
CA ALA A 172 10.05 -1.91 5.05
C ALA A 172 9.69 -2.33 6.49
N LEU A 173 8.86 -1.56 7.21
CA LEU A 173 8.33 -1.95 8.52
C LEU A 173 7.42 -3.18 8.40
N LEU A 174 6.48 -3.20 7.44
CA LEU A 174 5.62 -4.36 7.19
C LEU A 174 6.45 -5.61 6.87
N GLY A 175 7.40 -5.52 5.95
CA GLY A 175 8.27 -6.64 5.58
C GLY A 175 9.12 -7.16 6.74
N SER A 176 9.72 -6.25 7.54
CA SER A 176 10.54 -6.68 8.70
C SER A 176 9.70 -7.38 9.77
N THR A 177 8.49 -6.87 10.03
CA THR A 177 7.58 -7.48 11.02
C THR A 177 6.96 -8.79 10.51
N TRP A 178 6.70 -8.91 9.20
CA TRP A 178 6.31 -10.16 8.57
C TRP A 178 7.39 -11.22 8.72
N LEU A 179 8.65 -10.89 8.42
CA LEU A 179 9.77 -11.82 8.55
C LEU A 179 10.03 -12.24 10.01
N ILE A 180 9.78 -11.36 11.00
CA ILE A 180 9.80 -11.77 12.42
C ILE A 180 8.81 -12.92 12.68
N MET A 181 7.61 -12.83 12.09
CA MET A 181 6.56 -13.82 12.28
C MET A 181 6.81 -15.12 11.52
N LYS A 182 7.42 -15.02 10.32
CA LYS A 182 7.54 -16.12 9.37
C LYS A 182 8.88 -16.87 9.40
N THR A 183 9.88 -16.35 10.13
CA THR A 183 11.23 -16.93 10.12
C THR A 183 11.73 -17.28 11.52
N GLU A 184 12.90 -17.90 11.60
CA GLU A 184 13.58 -18.29 12.83
C GLU A 184 15.07 -17.93 12.78
N GLY A 185 15.77 -18.09 13.90
CA GLY A 185 17.23 -18.02 13.97
C GLY A 185 17.82 -16.64 13.69
N GLU A 186 18.89 -16.61 12.88
CA GLU A 186 19.68 -15.40 12.65
C GLU A 186 18.90 -14.34 11.84
N LEU A 187 18.15 -14.78 10.81
CA LEU A 187 17.34 -13.88 10.00
C LEU A 187 16.29 -13.15 10.86
N GLN A 188 15.55 -13.88 11.69
CA GLN A 188 14.57 -13.30 12.62
C GLN A 188 15.23 -12.29 13.57
N ASN A 189 16.41 -12.64 14.14
CA ASN A 189 17.15 -11.73 15.02
C ASN A 189 17.58 -10.46 14.30
N THR A 190 17.97 -10.57 13.05
CA THR A 190 18.29 -9.41 12.21
C THR A 190 17.06 -8.56 11.95
N MET A 191 15.90 -9.17 11.69
CA MET A 191 14.65 -8.44 11.47
C MET A 191 14.18 -7.68 12.72
N TYR A 192 14.35 -8.20 13.93
CA TYR A 192 14.09 -7.45 15.17
C TYR A 192 14.90 -6.15 15.24
N ARG A 193 16.15 -6.16 14.79
CA ARG A 193 16.99 -4.95 14.74
C ARG A 193 16.54 -3.99 13.64
N PHE A 194 16.17 -4.51 12.46
CA PHE A 194 15.66 -3.68 11.36
C PHE A 194 14.32 -3.05 11.69
N THR A 195 13.42 -3.77 12.36
CA THR A 195 12.11 -3.25 12.75
C THR A 195 12.20 -1.97 13.59
N ASN A 196 13.15 -1.86 14.49
CA ASN A 196 13.35 -0.61 15.25
C ASN A 196 13.76 0.56 14.35
N LYS A 197 14.62 0.32 13.36
CA LYS A 197 15.08 1.36 12.42
C LYS A 197 13.96 1.78 11.45
N THR A 198 13.25 0.80 10.90
CA THR A 198 12.13 1.06 9.97
C THR A 198 10.94 1.70 10.68
N LEU A 199 10.67 1.34 11.93
CA LEU A 199 9.67 1.99 12.77
C LEU A 199 10.01 3.47 13.00
N LEU A 200 11.27 3.79 13.34
CA LEU A 200 11.70 5.18 13.50
C LEU A 200 11.58 5.96 12.19
N ALA A 201 12.03 5.39 11.07
CA ALA A 201 11.91 6.01 9.76
C ALA A 201 10.46 6.28 9.37
N MET A 202 9.57 5.30 9.59
CA MET A 202 8.14 5.43 9.33
C MET A 202 7.49 6.50 10.22
N ILE A 203 7.80 6.52 11.53
CA ILE A 203 7.29 7.57 12.44
C ILE A 203 7.75 8.94 11.98
N SER A 204 9.02 9.10 11.62
CA SER A 204 9.56 10.38 11.12
C SER A 204 8.83 10.84 9.85
N ALA A 205 8.64 9.95 8.89
CA ALA A 205 7.90 10.24 7.66
C ALA A 205 6.44 10.61 7.96
N LEU A 206 5.78 9.85 8.83
CA LEU A 206 4.39 10.09 9.22
C LEU A 206 4.21 11.45 9.89
N VAL A 207 5.08 11.82 10.83
CA VAL A 207 5.04 13.13 11.50
C VAL A 207 5.25 14.25 10.50
N ILE A 208 6.22 14.13 9.59
CA ILE A 208 6.50 15.15 8.59
C ILE A 208 5.31 15.30 7.62
N VAL A 209 4.76 14.19 7.07
CA VAL A 209 3.58 14.25 6.19
C VAL A 209 2.38 14.83 6.91
N SER A 210 2.13 14.42 8.17
CA SER A 210 1.00 14.91 8.97
C SER A 210 1.09 16.40 9.31
N ALA A 211 2.31 16.92 9.46
CA ALA A 211 2.52 18.35 9.66
C ALA A 211 2.47 19.14 8.35
N TRP A 212 3.04 18.59 7.27
CA TRP A 212 3.12 19.25 5.97
C TRP A 212 1.74 19.38 5.30
N THR A 213 0.93 18.31 5.35
CA THR A 213 -0.38 18.26 4.67
C THR A 213 -1.30 19.42 5.05
N PRO A 214 -1.62 19.71 6.31
CA PRO A 214 -2.49 20.82 6.65
C PRO A 214 -1.89 22.20 6.39
N LEU A 215 -0.56 22.33 6.39
CA LEU A 215 0.12 23.57 6.07
C LEU A 215 0.11 23.88 4.56
N ALA A 216 0.24 22.86 3.73
CA ALA A 216 0.24 23.00 2.28
C ALA A 216 -1.18 23.03 1.67
N TYR A 217 -2.15 22.36 2.31
CA TYR A 217 -3.52 22.20 1.82
C TYR A 217 -4.53 22.69 2.86
N PRO A 218 -4.92 24.00 2.82
CA PRO A 218 -5.76 24.63 3.85
C PRO A 218 -7.10 23.93 4.08
N ALA A 219 -7.75 23.42 3.03
CA ALA A 219 -9.02 22.69 3.16
C ALA A 219 -8.90 21.44 4.04
N ILE A 220 -7.75 20.75 4.00
CA ILE A 220 -7.47 19.61 4.88
C ILE A 220 -7.20 20.13 6.30
N GLY A 221 -6.44 21.22 6.44
CA GLY A 221 -6.18 21.87 7.73
C GLY A 221 -7.47 22.30 8.44
N GLU A 222 -8.38 22.96 7.75
CA GLU A 222 -9.69 23.34 8.28
C GLU A 222 -10.52 22.13 8.73
N ARG A 223 -10.51 21.05 7.96
CA ARG A 223 -11.22 19.82 8.31
C ARG A 223 -10.71 19.20 9.60
N TRP A 224 -9.38 19.10 9.77
CA TRP A 224 -8.76 18.43 10.92
C TRP A 224 -8.80 19.29 12.19
N PHE A 225 -8.64 20.62 12.06
CA PHE A 225 -8.44 21.51 13.20
C PHE A 225 -9.65 22.38 13.54
N SER A 226 -10.75 22.32 12.77
CA SER A 226 -12.00 22.97 13.14
C SER A 226 -12.69 22.26 14.31
N LEU A 227 -13.40 23.02 15.13
CA LEU A 227 -14.26 22.46 16.18
C LEU A 227 -15.64 22.11 15.59
N PRO A 228 -16.25 20.97 15.95
CA PRO A 228 -15.79 19.96 16.94
C PRO A 228 -14.88 18.86 16.37
N ASN A 229 -14.57 18.89 15.06
CA ASN A 229 -13.83 17.82 14.36
C ASN A 229 -12.49 17.47 15.04
N LEU A 230 -11.77 18.49 15.54
CA LEU A 230 -10.50 18.31 16.20
C LEU A 230 -10.55 17.21 17.29
N PHE A 231 -11.59 17.20 18.13
CA PHE A 231 -11.70 16.22 19.21
C PHE A 231 -11.88 14.78 18.70
N TYR A 232 -12.62 14.59 17.62
CA TYR A 232 -12.85 13.26 17.04
C TYR A 232 -11.65 12.78 16.25
N LEU A 233 -11.06 13.67 15.44
CA LEU A 233 -9.98 13.29 14.53
C LEU A 233 -8.63 13.16 15.24
N LEU A 234 -8.43 13.85 16.37
CA LEU A 234 -7.23 13.69 17.21
C LEU A 234 -7.04 12.25 17.72
N LEU A 235 -8.12 11.45 17.78
CA LEU A 235 -8.03 10.03 18.15
C LEU A 235 -7.12 9.26 17.19
N VAL A 236 -7.08 9.60 15.90
CA VAL A 236 -6.26 8.90 14.89
C VAL A 236 -4.76 9.01 15.22
N PRO A 237 -4.16 10.20 15.35
CA PRO A 237 -2.73 10.32 15.68
C PRO A 237 -2.41 9.81 17.10
N VAL A 238 -3.32 9.95 18.08
CA VAL A 238 -3.12 9.41 19.45
C VAL A 238 -3.06 7.89 19.43
N ILE A 239 -4.02 7.23 18.79
CA ILE A 239 -4.03 5.76 18.66
C ILE A 239 -2.80 5.30 17.89
N THR A 240 -2.43 5.99 16.80
CA THR A 240 -1.22 5.68 16.02
C THR A 240 0.04 5.74 16.90
N GLY A 241 0.19 6.77 17.72
CA GLY A 241 1.29 6.88 18.68
C GLY A 241 1.34 5.72 19.68
N LEU A 242 0.18 5.34 20.26
CA LEU A 242 0.08 4.20 21.18
C LEU A 242 0.44 2.88 20.50
N VAL A 243 0.03 2.68 19.25
CA VAL A 243 0.37 1.49 18.45
C VAL A 243 1.87 1.46 18.14
N CYS A 244 2.51 2.58 17.81
CA CYS A 244 3.96 2.67 17.64
C CYS A 244 4.71 2.24 18.91
N LEU A 245 4.30 2.74 20.08
CA LEU A 245 4.86 2.31 21.38
C LEU A 245 4.66 0.82 21.62
N LYS A 246 3.50 0.27 21.23
CA LYS A 246 3.21 -1.16 21.33
C LYS A 246 4.10 -2.01 20.43
N ILE A 247 4.43 -1.55 19.21
CA ILE A 247 5.40 -2.24 18.34
C ILE A 247 6.77 -2.27 19.02
N ALA A 248 7.26 -1.13 19.50
CA ALA A 248 8.56 -1.05 20.19
C ALA A 248 8.63 -1.98 21.42
N ASP A 249 7.59 -2.00 22.27
CA ASP A 249 7.49 -2.93 23.40
C ASP A 249 7.47 -4.40 22.95
N SER A 250 6.71 -4.70 21.89
CA SER A 250 6.61 -6.06 21.35
C SER A 250 7.93 -6.56 20.79
N VAL A 251 8.67 -5.71 20.09
CA VAL A 251 10.03 -6.00 19.57
C VAL A 251 11.00 -6.24 20.73
N LYS A 252 10.97 -5.38 21.76
CA LYS A 252 11.81 -5.54 22.97
C LYS A 252 11.51 -6.86 23.70
N LYS A 253 10.24 -7.28 23.76
CA LYS A 253 9.78 -8.52 24.39
C LYS A 253 9.88 -9.73 23.47
N ARG A 254 10.47 -9.61 22.28
CA ARG A 254 10.61 -10.69 21.32
C ARG A 254 9.29 -11.38 20.94
N LYS A 255 8.19 -10.63 20.85
CA LYS A 255 6.92 -11.17 20.39
C LYS A 255 6.94 -11.32 18.86
N GLU A 256 6.51 -12.47 18.35
CA GLU A 256 6.61 -12.78 16.93
C GLU A 256 5.43 -12.20 16.09
N ARG A 257 4.19 -12.34 16.57
CA ARG A 257 2.98 -11.93 15.80
C ARG A 257 2.57 -10.48 16.05
N SER A 258 2.74 -10.00 17.29
CA SER A 258 2.27 -8.67 17.68
C SER A 258 2.86 -7.53 16.87
N PRO A 259 4.16 -7.50 16.51
CA PRO A 259 4.72 -6.42 15.70
C PRO A 259 4.03 -6.28 14.35
N PHE A 260 3.79 -7.39 13.65
CA PHE A 260 3.14 -7.37 12.34
C PHE A 260 1.68 -6.91 12.41
N VAL A 261 0.89 -7.46 13.35
CA VAL A 261 -0.50 -7.04 13.52
C VAL A 261 -0.60 -5.55 13.87
N MET A 262 0.28 -5.04 14.73
CA MET A 262 0.30 -3.61 15.05
C MET A 262 0.77 -2.74 13.87
N ALA A 263 1.69 -3.23 13.04
CA ALA A 263 2.09 -2.54 11.81
C ALA A 263 0.93 -2.43 10.81
N LEU A 264 0.12 -3.48 10.66
CA LEU A 264 -1.12 -3.42 9.86
C LEU A 264 -2.10 -2.38 10.42
N VAL A 265 -2.26 -2.29 11.74
CA VAL A 265 -3.13 -1.28 12.37
C VAL A 265 -2.64 0.14 12.05
N ILE A 266 -1.33 0.40 12.03
CA ILE A 266 -0.78 1.72 11.63
C ILE A 266 -1.15 2.04 10.19
N VAL A 267 -1.01 1.09 9.28
CA VAL A 267 -1.35 1.27 7.86
C VAL A 267 -2.85 1.58 7.71
N ILE A 268 -3.71 0.85 8.41
CA ILE A 268 -5.16 1.10 8.41
C ILE A 268 -5.48 2.50 8.93
N LEU A 269 -4.85 2.92 10.03
CA LEU A 269 -5.06 4.26 10.62
C LEU A 269 -4.56 5.37 9.67
N GLY A 270 -3.39 5.20 9.05
CA GLY A 270 -2.86 6.14 8.06
C GLY A 270 -3.77 6.27 6.84
N PHE A 271 -4.26 5.13 6.33
CA PHE A 271 -5.18 5.10 5.21
C PHE A 271 -6.56 5.70 5.56
N ALA A 272 -7.06 5.45 6.77
CA ALA A 272 -8.27 6.10 7.27
C ALA A 272 -8.10 7.61 7.39
N GLY A 273 -6.94 8.08 7.90
CA GLY A 273 -6.61 9.50 7.94
C GLY A 273 -6.58 10.14 6.56
N LEU A 274 -6.04 9.44 5.55
CA LEU A 274 -6.11 9.87 4.14
C LEU A 274 -7.57 9.97 3.67
N GLY A 275 -8.36 8.93 3.86
CA GLY A 275 -9.77 8.91 3.48
C GLY A 275 -10.56 10.08 4.11
N ILE A 276 -10.36 10.34 5.41
CA ILE A 276 -10.97 11.49 6.10
C ILE A 276 -10.53 12.81 5.46
N SER A 277 -9.28 12.93 5.07
CA SER A 277 -8.72 14.18 4.51
C SER A 277 -9.30 14.51 3.14
N ILE A 278 -9.56 13.52 2.29
CA ILE A 278 -10.03 13.74 0.91
C ILE A 278 -11.56 13.67 0.75
N TRP A 279 -12.27 12.98 1.66
CA TRP A 279 -13.73 12.83 1.56
C TRP A 279 -14.46 14.19 1.47
N PRO A 280 -15.52 14.37 0.65
CA PRO A 280 -16.13 13.37 -0.25
C PRO A 280 -15.56 13.40 -1.67
N ASN A 281 -14.37 14.00 -1.87
CA ASN A 281 -13.80 14.19 -3.19
C ASN A 281 -13.01 12.95 -3.62
N ILE A 282 -13.27 12.47 -4.84
CA ILE A 282 -12.46 11.43 -5.48
C ILE A 282 -11.24 12.05 -6.17
N ILE A 283 -11.35 13.32 -6.57
CA ILE A 283 -10.24 14.17 -7.02
C ILE A 283 -10.24 15.43 -6.16
N PRO A 284 -9.41 15.47 -5.11
CA PRO A 284 -9.33 16.65 -4.24
C PRO A 284 -8.75 17.87 -4.99
N PRO A 285 -9.14 19.09 -4.63
CA PRO A 285 -10.31 19.42 -3.81
C PRO A 285 -11.61 19.53 -4.63
N SER A 286 -11.56 19.31 -5.95
CA SER A 286 -12.51 19.86 -6.92
C SER A 286 -13.66 18.96 -7.34
N ILE A 287 -13.50 17.60 -7.27
CA ILE A 287 -14.50 16.69 -7.84
C ILE A 287 -14.94 15.67 -6.80
N SER A 288 -16.22 15.71 -6.48
CA SER A 288 -16.86 14.75 -5.57
C SER A 288 -17.14 13.40 -6.22
N ILE A 289 -17.39 12.37 -5.39
CA ILE A 289 -17.77 11.03 -5.84
C ILE A 289 -19.07 11.05 -6.68
N TRP A 290 -20.00 11.97 -6.39
CA TRP A 290 -21.27 12.05 -7.13
C TRP A 290 -21.09 12.67 -8.52
N GLU A 291 -20.21 13.67 -8.64
CA GLU A 291 -19.91 14.34 -9.92
C GLU A 291 -19.15 13.43 -10.88
N ALA A 292 -18.29 12.55 -10.34
CA ALA A 292 -17.49 11.61 -11.14
C ALA A 292 -18.23 10.31 -11.49
N ALA A 293 -19.38 10.06 -10.86
CA ALA A 293 -20.09 8.79 -10.93
C ALA A 293 -20.61 8.43 -12.33
N ALA A 294 -20.47 7.16 -12.69
CA ALA A 294 -21.13 6.59 -13.87
C ALA A 294 -22.68 6.57 -13.68
N PRO A 295 -23.45 6.43 -14.77
CA PRO A 295 -24.90 6.25 -14.67
C PRO A 295 -25.29 5.11 -13.73
N ALA A 296 -26.40 5.31 -12.98
CA ALA A 296 -26.85 4.33 -11.99
C ALA A 296 -27.15 2.92 -12.57
N SER A 297 -27.52 2.83 -13.85
CA SER A 297 -27.71 1.57 -14.55
C SER A 297 -26.41 0.76 -14.65
N SER A 298 -25.31 1.41 -15.03
CA SER A 298 -23.98 0.81 -15.14
C SER A 298 -23.47 0.38 -13.77
N GLN A 299 -23.61 1.25 -12.76
CA GLN A 299 -23.19 0.93 -11.38
C GLN A 299 -23.96 -0.28 -10.82
N ARG A 300 -25.28 -0.39 -11.06
CA ARG A 300 -26.07 -1.54 -10.62
C ARG A 300 -25.65 -2.83 -11.31
N PHE A 301 -25.43 -2.79 -12.62
CA PHE A 301 -24.98 -3.95 -13.39
C PHE A 301 -23.67 -4.51 -12.86
N MET A 302 -22.66 -3.64 -12.68
CA MET A 302 -21.37 -4.04 -12.15
C MET A 302 -21.43 -4.52 -10.69
N LEU A 303 -22.34 -3.97 -9.88
CA LEU A 303 -22.48 -4.34 -8.46
C LEU A 303 -22.87 -5.83 -8.31
N VAL A 304 -23.65 -6.38 -9.25
CA VAL A 304 -23.99 -7.83 -9.26
C VAL A 304 -22.70 -8.66 -9.35
N GLY A 305 -21.79 -8.29 -10.26
CA GLY A 305 -20.49 -8.97 -10.38
C GLY A 305 -19.62 -8.80 -9.13
N ALA A 306 -19.55 -7.58 -8.57
CA ALA A 306 -18.76 -7.30 -7.39
C ALA A 306 -19.23 -8.09 -6.15
N VAL A 307 -20.54 -8.21 -5.93
CA VAL A 307 -21.12 -8.97 -4.81
C VAL A 307 -20.79 -10.47 -4.90
N ILE A 308 -20.59 -11.00 -6.09
CA ILE A 308 -20.20 -12.40 -6.29
C ILE A 308 -18.68 -12.57 -6.17
N ILE A 309 -17.91 -11.72 -6.87
CA ILE A 309 -16.46 -11.88 -7.00
C ILE A 309 -15.72 -11.55 -5.71
N ILE A 310 -16.08 -10.48 -4.99
CA ILE A 310 -15.37 -10.07 -3.78
C ILE A 310 -15.38 -11.15 -2.69
N PRO A 311 -16.52 -11.81 -2.35
CA PRO A 311 -16.50 -12.92 -1.41
C PRO A 311 -15.64 -14.10 -1.87
N ILE A 312 -15.62 -14.41 -3.18
CA ILE A 312 -14.77 -15.49 -3.74
C ILE A 312 -13.29 -15.16 -3.55
N ILE A 313 -12.87 -13.93 -3.89
CA ILE A 313 -11.49 -13.49 -3.70
C ILE A 313 -11.11 -13.54 -2.21
N LEU A 314 -11.98 -13.06 -1.32
CA LEU A 314 -11.74 -13.10 0.13
C LEU A 314 -11.61 -14.54 0.65
N ALA A 315 -12.47 -15.45 0.20
CA ALA A 315 -12.41 -16.86 0.59
C ALA A 315 -11.11 -17.51 0.10
N TYR A 316 -10.71 -17.26 -1.15
CA TYR A 316 -9.44 -17.73 -1.71
C TYR A 316 -8.24 -17.16 -0.94
N THR A 317 -8.22 -15.85 -0.70
CA THR A 317 -7.17 -15.18 0.07
C THR A 317 -7.04 -15.80 1.46
N PHE A 318 -8.15 -15.90 2.21
CA PHE A 318 -8.16 -16.52 3.53
C PHE A 318 -7.61 -17.97 3.49
N TRP A 319 -8.06 -18.76 2.52
CA TRP A 319 -7.61 -20.15 2.36
C TRP A 319 -6.12 -20.24 2.08
N SER A 320 -5.59 -19.41 1.17
CA SER A 320 -4.16 -19.36 0.85
C SER A 320 -3.31 -19.04 2.08
N TYR A 321 -3.69 -18.01 2.84
CA TYR A 321 -2.97 -17.65 4.07
C TYR A 321 -3.08 -18.71 5.18
N TYR A 322 -4.19 -19.42 5.25
CA TYR A 322 -4.39 -20.52 6.18
C TYR A 322 -3.46 -21.71 5.86
N VAL A 323 -3.42 -22.12 4.59
CA VAL A 323 -2.59 -23.24 4.13
C VAL A 323 -1.09 -22.95 4.36
N PHE A 324 -0.65 -21.73 4.06
CA PHE A 324 0.75 -21.32 4.19
C PHE A 324 1.06 -20.56 5.48
N SER A 325 0.35 -20.86 6.56
CA SER A 325 0.48 -20.12 7.83
C SER A 325 1.76 -20.41 8.62
N GLY A 326 2.49 -21.48 8.32
CA GLY A 326 3.71 -21.92 9.01
C GLY A 326 4.91 -20.97 8.88
N LYS A 327 5.99 -21.28 9.61
CA LYS A 327 7.31 -20.66 9.45
C LYS A 327 8.05 -21.29 8.28
N VAL A 328 8.85 -20.50 7.57
CA VAL A 328 9.69 -20.93 6.47
C VAL A 328 11.09 -21.22 6.99
N LYS A 329 11.65 -22.39 6.65
CA LYS A 329 12.99 -22.84 7.06
C LYS A 329 13.97 -22.83 5.91
N GLU A 330 15.26 -22.74 6.24
CA GLU A 330 16.33 -22.89 5.24
C GLU A 330 16.25 -24.28 4.58
N GLY A 331 16.31 -24.30 3.25
CA GLY A 331 16.24 -25.53 2.44
C GLY A 331 14.82 -26.00 2.09
N GLU A 332 13.78 -25.35 2.59
CA GLU A 332 12.43 -25.56 2.10
C GLU A 332 12.25 -24.77 0.79
N ALA A 333 12.12 -25.50 -0.33
CA ALA A 333 11.76 -24.87 -1.61
C ALA A 333 10.24 -24.85 -1.74
N TYR A 334 9.70 -23.72 -2.22
CA TYR A 334 8.32 -23.65 -2.69
C TYR A 334 8.24 -24.34 -4.06
N HIS A 335 7.48 -25.43 -4.12
CA HIS A 335 7.15 -26.19 -5.34
C HIS A 335 5.66 -26.27 -5.52
#